data_7f73265b6bfd3c0c7e24581b32c6ddc9
#
_entry.id   7f73265b6bfd3c0c7e24581b32c6ddc9
#
_cell.length_a   1.000
_cell.length_b   1.000
_cell.length_c   1.000
_cell.angle_alpha   90.00
_cell.angle_beta   90.00
_cell.angle_gamma   90.00
#
_symmetry.space_group_name_H-M   'P 1'
#
loop_
_entity.id
_entity.type
_entity.pdbx_description
1 polymer ?
#
loop_
_entity_poly.entity_id
_entity_poly.type
_entity_poly.pdbx_seq_one_letter_code
_entity_poly.pdbx_strand_id
1 'polypeptide(L)'
;HFARKRAPLCPLIKCYVHGGTMNIGIYIYDGAEVLDFAGPFEVFSTAKRLGASEWNIFLIAEALTTVTARGGFNVVPKYSLDDHPQIDVLIIAGGIHREEMLNSNVIAWVKSVNEQAMYVASVCTGVFILANTGLLSGLPVTTHWEDMPQLKQEFSDLAVLENVRWTKSGKYITSGGISAGIDMSLYLISLLHSTSLAELVAHQMEYSWQKCT
;
A
#
# COMPACT_ATOMS: atom_id res chain seq x y z
N HIS A 1 -24.67 -45.97 -5.20
CA HIS A 1 -24.96 -44.61 -5.77
C HIS A 1 -24.87 -43.57 -4.67
N PHE A 2 -23.67 -43.00 -4.47
CA PHE A 2 -23.48 -41.79 -3.66
C PHE A 2 -23.20 -40.65 -4.62
N ALA A 3 -24.20 -39.77 -4.80
CA ALA A 3 -24.06 -38.53 -5.53
C ALA A 3 -23.28 -37.51 -4.67
N ARG A 4 -22.04 -37.20 -5.04
CA ARG A 4 -21.27 -36.07 -4.48
C ARG A 4 -21.90 -34.77 -4.94
N LYS A 5 -22.56 -34.06 -4.00
CA LYS A 5 -22.99 -32.68 -4.18
C LYS A 5 -21.73 -31.82 -4.32
N ARG A 6 -21.54 -31.22 -5.50
CA ARG A 6 -20.53 -30.17 -5.73
C ARG A 6 -20.99 -28.93 -4.95
N ALA A 7 -20.09 -28.40 -4.09
CA ALA A 7 -20.29 -27.13 -3.45
C ALA A 7 -20.36 -26.02 -4.54
N PRO A 8 -21.14 -24.94 -4.34
CA PRO A 8 -21.25 -23.86 -5.29
C PRO A 8 -19.91 -23.11 -5.36
N LEU A 9 -19.44 -22.92 -6.59
CA LEU A 9 -18.30 -22.03 -6.91
C LEU A 9 -18.62 -20.62 -6.45
N CYS A 10 -17.73 -20.05 -5.66
CA CYS A 10 -17.75 -18.65 -5.24
C CYS A 10 -17.84 -17.75 -6.49
N PRO A 11 -18.81 -16.84 -6.60
CA PRO A 11 -18.91 -15.97 -7.75
C PRO A 11 -17.92 -14.81 -7.67
N LEU A 12 -17.23 -14.58 -8.78
CA LEU A 12 -16.54 -13.33 -9.14
C LEU A 12 -15.16 -13.05 -8.49
N ILE A 13 -14.19 -13.92 -8.69
CA ILE A 13 -12.86 -13.43 -9.01
C ILE A 13 -12.89 -13.13 -10.52
N LYS A 14 -13.08 -11.86 -10.90
CA LYS A 14 -12.70 -11.40 -12.23
C LYS A 14 -11.20 -11.69 -12.36
N CYS A 15 -10.83 -12.73 -13.08
CA CYS A 15 -9.47 -12.87 -13.59
C CYS A 15 -9.22 -11.61 -14.43
N TYR A 16 -8.49 -10.66 -13.87
CA TYR A 16 -7.95 -9.55 -14.65
C TYR A 16 -6.94 -10.16 -15.61
N VAL A 17 -7.36 -10.22 -16.86
CA VAL A 17 -6.53 -10.65 -17.99
C VAL A 17 -5.34 -9.69 -18.05
N HIS A 18 -4.15 -10.22 -18.00
CA HIS A 18 -2.87 -9.56 -18.14
C HIS A 18 -2.88 -8.63 -19.36
N GLY A 19 -2.83 -7.30 -19.17
CA GLY A 19 -2.72 -6.36 -20.28
C GLY A 19 -3.42 -4.99 -20.13
N GLY A 20 -4.00 -4.65 -18.96
CA GLY A 20 -4.59 -3.33 -18.74
C GLY A 20 -3.62 -2.34 -18.09
N THR A 21 -3.77 -1.06 -18.42
CA THR A 21 -3.09 0.04 -17.70
C THR A 21 -3.49 -0.01 -16.23
N MET A 22 -2.51 0.04 -15.32
CA MET A 22 -2.70 0.08 -13.88
C MET A 22 -1.97 1.26 -13.28
N ASN A 23 -2.68 2.08 -12.52
CA ASN A 23 -2.14 3.25 -11.86
C ASN A 23 -1.86 2.96 -10.39
N ILE A 24 -0.59 3.05 -10.01
CA ILE A 24 -0.11 2.83 -8.65
C ILE A 24 0.35 4.18 -8.09
N GLY A 25 -0.47 4.76 -7.23
CA GLY A 25 -0.18 6.02 -6.56
C GLY A 25 0.42 5.78 -5.19
N ILE A 26 1.53 6.43 -4.91
CA ILE A 26 2.19 6.39 -3.59
C ILE A 26 2.09 7.77 -2.98
N TYR A 27 1.31 7.90 -1.90
CA TYR A 27 1.09 9.15 -1.21
C TYR A 27 2.26 9.48 -0.29
N ILE A 28 2.79 10.71 -0.44
CA ILE A 28 3.91 11.25 0.32
C ILE A 28 3.57 12.64 0.88
N TYR A 29 4.24 13.03 1.96
CA TYR A 29 4.04 14.29 2.65
C TYR A 29 5.34 14.72 3.36
N ASP A 30 5.42 15.96 3.85
CA ASP A 30 6.59 16.45 4.57
C ASP A 30 6.84 15.60 5.83
N GLY A 31 8.08 15.12 5.95
CA GLY A 31 8.47 14.18 7.01
C GLY A 31 8.15 12.71 6.73
N ALA A 32 7.67 12.35 5.52
CA ALA A 32 7.52 10.96 5.13
C ALA A 32 8.85 10.20 5.23
N GLU A 33 8.80 8.94 5.70
CA GLU A 33 9.99 8.07 5.76
C GLU A 33 10.40 7.67 4.35
N VAL A 34 11.67 7.92 3.99
CA VAL A 34 12.13 7.78 2.60
C VAL A 34 11.89 6.37 2.05
N LEU A 35 12.24 5.32 2.80
CA LEU A 35 12.10 3.96 2.29
C LEU A 35 10.64 3.48 2.22
N ASP A 36 9.72 4.12 2.97
CA ASP A 36 8.29 3.79 2.94
C ASP A 36 7.65 4.11 1.59
N PHE A 37 8.18 5.07 0.85
CA PHE A 37 7.73 5.37 -0.52
C PHE A 37 8.72 4.91 -1.60
N ALA A 38 10.03 5.07 -1.37
CA ALA A 38 11.05 4.69 -2.34
C ALA A 38 11.13 3.16 -2.51
N GLY A 39 10.95 2.38 -1.42
CA GLY A 39 10.90 0.92 -1.48
C GLY A 39 9.79 0.40 -2.39
N PRO A 40 8.51 0.73 -2.11
CA PRO A 40 7.41 0.39 -3.02
C PRO A 40 7.60 0.92 -4.44
N PHE A 41 8.06 2.16 -4.59
CA PHE A 41 8.29 2.76 -5.92
C PHE A 41 9.27 1.91 -6.73
N GLU A 42 10.41 1.51 -6.16
CA GLU A 42 11.41 0.71 -6.84
C GLU A 42 10.87 -0.70 -7.17
N VAL A 43 10.12 -1.33 -6.27
CA VAL A 43 9.51 -2.63 -6.50
C VAL A 43 8.59 -2.61 -7.73
N PHE A 44 7.66 -1.65 -7.79
CA PHE A 44 6.71 -1.55 -8.91
C PHE A 44 7.37 -1.07 -10.20
N SER A 45 8.35 -0.16 -10.11
CA SER A 45 9.11 0.30 -11.27
C SER A 45 9.95 -0.83 -11.88
N THR A 46 10.49 -1.70 -11.05
CA THR A 46 11.19 -2.92 -11.51
C THR A 46 10.22 -3.92 -12.14
N ALA A 47 9.02 -4.11 -11.56
CA ALA A 47 7.98 -4.94 -12.16
C ALA A 47 7.57 -4.43 -13.56
N LYS A 48 7.43 -3.11 -13.70
CA LYS A 48 7.15 -2.48 -15.00
C LYS A 48 8.21 -2.84 -16.05
N ARG A 49 9.48 -2.79 -15.70
CA ARG A 49 10.59 -3.14 -16.62
C ARG A 49 10.63 -4.62 -16.99
N LEU A 50 10.17 -5.49 -16.09
CA LEU A 50 10.32 -6.95 -16.23
C LEU A 50 9.08 -7.68 -16.76
N GLY A 51 7.94 -7.04 -16.89
CA GLY A 51 6.75 -7.71 -17.43
C GLY A 51 5.44 -6.94 -17.33
N ALA A 52 5.33 -5.96 -16.44
CA ALA A 52 4.13 -5.17 -16.23
C ALA A 52 4.22 -3.80 -16.96
N SER A 53 4.55 -3.80 -18.25
CA SER A 53 4.90 -2.60 -19.05
C SER A 53 3.83 -1.48 -19.00
N GLU A 54 2.56 -1.86 -18.86
CA GLU A 54 1.43 -0.94 -18.84
C GLU A 54 1.14 -0.32 -17.45
N TRP A 55 1.97 -0.64 -16.44
CA TRP A 55 1.81 -0.04 -15.12
C TRP A 55 2.40 1.37 -15.08
N ASN A 56 1.67 2.29 -14.46
CA ASN A 56 2.07 3.67 -14.25
C ASN A 56 2.25 3.91 -12.74
N ILE A 57 3.50 4.13 -12.33
CA ILE A 57 3.87 4.33 -10.93
C ILE A 57 4.19 5.80 -10.71
N PHE A 58 3.62 6.39 -9.67
CA PHE A 58 3.85 7.81 -9.38
C PHE A 58 3.72 8.15 -7.90
N LEU A 59 4.45 9.19 -7.52
CA LEU A 59 4.31 9.84 -6.24
C LEU A 59 3.23 10.91 -6.34
N ILE A 60 2.42 11.02 -5.29
CA ILE A 60 1.35 12.00 -5.15
C ILE A 60 1.43 12.66 -3.77
N ALA A 61 1.19 13.96 -3.70
CA ALA A 61 1.16 14.73 -2.47
C ALA A 61 -0.02 15.69 -2.48
N GLU A 62 -0.28 16.40 -1.38
CA GLU A 62 -1.38 17.36 -1.30
C GLU A 62 -1.29 18.43 -2.41
N ALA A 63 -0.09 18.90 -2.72
CA ALA A 63 0.16 19.89 -3.76
C ALA A 63 1.40 19.50 -4.61
N LEU A 64 1.54 20.12 -5.80
CA LEU A 64 2.70 19.96 -6.68
C LEU A 64 3.91 20.80 -6.20
N THR A 65 4.20 20.74 -4.93
CA THR A 65 5.38 21.39 -4.32
C THR A 65 6.40 20.34 -3.92
N THR A 66 7.64 20.77 -3.72
CA THR A 66 8.68 19.87 -3.20
C THR A 66 8.28 19.38 -1.81
N VAL A 67 8.24 18.08 -1.64
CA VAL A 67 8.09 17.40 -0.35
C VAL A 67 9.47 17.21 0.27
N THR A 68 9.64 17.66 1.50
CA THR A 68 10.86 17.40 2.28
C THR A 68 10.64 16.18 3.18
N ALA A 69 11.04 15.03 2.69
CA ALA A 69 10.97 13.77 3.43
C ALA A 69 12.00 13.74 4.59
N ARG A 70 11.92 12.72 5.43
CA ARG A 70 12.79 12.52 6.58
C ARG A 70 14.26 12.61 6.20
N GLY A 71 15.08 13.19 7.09
CA GLY A 71 16.50 13.41 6.81
C GLY A 71 16.79 14.52 5.81
N GLY A 72 15.79 15.31 5.38
CA GLY A 72 15.97 16.40 4.42
C GLY A 72 16.00 15.95 2.96
N PHE A 73 15.51 14.75 2.67
CA PHE A 73 15.43 14.24 1.30
C PHE A 73 14.30 14.95 0.53
N ASN A 74 14.66 15.74 -0.47
CA ASN A 74 13.70 16.48 -1.28
C ASN A 74 13.21 15.66 -2.47
N VAL A 75 11.91 15.62 -2.66
CA VAL A 75 11.25 14.90 -3.75
C VAL A 75 10.11 15.71 -4.31
N VAL A 76 9.95 15.69 -5.63
CA VAL A 76 8.84 16.37 -6.31
C VAL A 76 7.80 15.32 -6.69
N PRO A 77 6.55 15.43 -6.19
CA PRO A 77 5.47 14.54 -6.58
C PRO A 77 5.10 14.78 -8.05
N LYS A 78 4.61 13.74 -8.71
CA LYS A 78 4.14 13.84 -10.09
C LYS A 78 2.76 14.43 -10.20
N TYR A 79 1.91 14.20 -9.20
CA TYR A 79 0.52 14.61 -9.13
C TYR A 79 0.17 15.20 -7.77
N SER A 80 -0.90 16.01 -7.74
CA SER A 80 -1.54 16.49 -6.52
C SER A 80 -2.83 15.70 -6.25
N LEU A 81 -3.45 15.94 -5.07
CA LEU A 81 -4.74 15.32 -4.75
C LEU A 81 -5.87 15.74 -5.69
N ASP A 82 -5.75 16.95 -6.27
CA ASP A 82 -6.80 17.52 -7.14
C ASP A 82 -6.63 17.14 -8.62
N ASP A 83 -5.44 16.70 -9.03
CA ASP A 83 -5.12 16.38 -10.43
C ASP A 83 -4.24 15.14 -10.52
N HIS A 84 -4.88 13.99 -10.71
CA HIS A 84 -4.22 12.70 -10.89
C HIS A 84 -5.11 11.73 -11.69
N PRO A 85 -4.53 10.74 -12.39
CA PRO A 85 -5.32 9.68 -13.01
C PRO A 85 -6.04 8.84 -11.94
N GLN A 86 -7.09 8.10 -12.33
CA GLN A 86 -7.71 7.12 -11.44
C GLN A 86 -6.62 6.20 -10.85
N ILE A 87 -6.65 6.00 -9.54
CA ILE A 87 -5.70 5.17 -8.80
C ILE A 87 -6.31 3.78 -8.56
N ASP A 88 -5.65 2.75 -9.09
CA ASP A 88 -6.06 1.35 -8.90
C ASP A 88 -5.45 0.76 -7.62
N VAL A 89 -4.23 1.19 -7.27
CA VAL A 89 -3.55 0.82 -6.03
C VAL A 89 -3.03 2.09 -5.36
N LEU A 90 -3.51 2.35 -4.15
CA LEU A 90 -3.01 3.43 -3.30
C LEU A 90 -2.08 2.87 -2.24
N ILE A 91 -0.91 3.46 -2.09
CA ILE A 91 0.04 3.17 -1.00
C ILE A 91 0.26 4.45 -0.21
N ILE A 92 0.07 4.39 1.10
CA ILE A 92 0.25 5.52 2.00
C ILE A 92 1.56 5.32 2.78
N ALA A 93 2.54 6.18 2.56
CA ALA A 93 3.80 6.14 3.28
C ALA A 93 3.62 6.56 4.75
N GLY A 94 4.47 6.02 5.62
CA GLY A 94 4.58 6.50 6.99
C GLY A 94 5.62 7.59 7.15
N GLY A 95 5.94 7.94 8.40
CA GLY A 95 6.88 9.00 8.76
C GLY A 95 6.36 9.84 9.93
N ILE A 96 6.55 11.16 9.91
CA ILE A 96 6.04 12.10 10.89
C ILE A 96 4.56 12.36 10.59
N HIS A 97 3.70 11.44 10.97
CA HIS A 97 2.32 11.33 10.51
C HIS A 97 1.29 12.15 11.29
N ARG A 98 1.65 12.77 12.42
CA ARG A 98 0.69 13.33 13.37
C ARG A 98 -0.21 14.44 12.80
N GLU A 99 0.37 15.38 12.11
CA GLU A 99 -0.39 16.45 11.47
C GLU A 99 -1.13 15.91 10.25
N GLU A 100 -0.48 15.04 9.50
CA GLU A 100 -1.00 14.48 8.27
C GLU A 100 -2.26 13.62 8.49
N MET A 101 -2.28 12.80 9.55
CA MET A 101 -3.47 12.00 9.87
C MET A 101 -4.69 12.83 10.24
N LEU A 102 -4.51 14.09 10.62
CA LEU A 102 -5.58 15.03 10.95
C LEU A 102 -5.96 15.95 9.78
N ASN A 103 -5.22 15.89 8.67
CA ASN A 103 -5.49 16.69 7.48
C ASN A 103 -6.80 16.24 6.80
N SER A 104 -7.85 17.05 6.94
CA SER A 104 -9.18 16.71 6.44
C SER A 104 -9.23 16.52 4.93
N ASN A 105 -8.40 17.25 4.16
CA ASN A 105 -8.31 17.11 2.70
C ASN A 105 -7.77 15.73 2.33
N VAL A 106 -6.68 15.31 3.00
CA VAL A 106 -6.07 13.99 2.79
C VAL A 106 -7.03 12.87 3.17
N ILE A 107 -7.69 12.98 4.32
CA ILE A 107 -8.65 11.98 4.79
C ILE A 107 -9.85 11.86 3.81
N ALA A 108 -10.38 12.97 3.33
CA ALA A 108 -11.47 12.96 2.35
C ALA A 108 -11.02 12.37 1.01
N TRP A 109 -9.81 12.72 0.56
CA TRP A 109 -9.23 12.18 -0.67
C TRP A 109 -8.99 10.67 -0.58
N VAL A 110 -8.40 10.16 0.50
CA VAL A 110 -8.20 8.71 0.70
C VAL A 110 -9.53 7.96 0.65
N LYS A 111 -10.60 8.51 1.26
CA LYS A 111 -11.95 7.92 1.17
C LYS A 111 -12.46 7.87 -0.27
N SER A 112 -12.28 8.95 -1.02
CA SER A 112 -12.70 9.01 -2.43
C SER A 112 -11.93 8.01 -3.30
N VAL A 113 -10.60 7.96 -3.19
CA VAL A 113 -9.77 6.97 -3.91
C VAL A 113 -10.16 5.54 -3.54
N ASN A 114 -10.45 5.30 -2.25
CA ASN A 114 -10.87 3.99 -1.78
C ASN A 114 -12.10 3.45 -2.50
N GLU A 115 -13.03 4.27 -2.96
CA GLU A 115 -14.25 3.80 -3.63
C GLU A 115 -13.94 2.98 -4.89
N GLN A 116 -12.89 3.35 -5.63
CA GLN A 116 -12.54 2.75 -6.92
C GLN A 116 -11.28 1.90 -6.87
N ALA A 117 -10.40 2.11 -5.90
CA ALA A 117 -9.15 1.38 -5.77
C ALA A 117 -9.37 -0.12 -5.52
N MET A 118 -8.60 -0.95 -6.21
CA MET A 118 -8.56 -2.41 -6.01
C MET A 118 -7.89 -2.75 -4.68
N TYR A 119 -6.81 -2.05 -4.35
CA TYR A 119 -6.08 -2.18 -3.08
C TYR A 119 -5.75 -0.81 -2.51
N VAL A 120 -5.84 -0.72 -1.20
CA VAL A 120 -5.36 0.42 -0.41
C VAL A 120 -4.40 -0.12 0.63
N ALA A 121 -3.15 0.32 0.55
CA ALA A 121 -2.08 -0.17 1.40
C ALA A 121 -1.45 0.96 2.21
N SER A 122 -0.85 0.61 3.34
CA SER A 122 -0.04 1.53 4.13
C SER A 122 1.27 0.88 4.57
N VAL A 123 2.32 1.68 4.65
CA VAL A 123 3.63 1.29 5.19
C VAL A 123 3.85 2.02 6.49
N CYS A 124 4.39 1.32 7.51
CA CYS A 124 4.78 1.95 8.77
C CYS A 124 3.61 2.71 9.42
N THR A 125 3.84 3.95 9.83
CA THR A 125 2.82 4.83 10.43
C THR A 125 1.79 5.37 9.43
N GLY A 126 1.89 5.07 8.15
CA GLY A 126 0.85 5.37 7.17
C GLY A 126 -0.52 4.75 7.52
N VAL A 127 -0.54 3.70 8.33
CA VAL A 127 -1.78 3.10 8.85
C VAL A 127 -2.59 4.05 9.71
N PHE A 128 -1.99 5.03 10.41
CA PHE A 128 -2.72 6.02 11.22
C PHE A 128 -3.56 6.94 10.33
N ILE A 129 -3.02 7.34 9.18
CA ILE A 129 -3.77 8.13 8.17
C ILE A 129 -4.95 7.31 7.66
N LEU A 130 -4.71 6.06 7.31
CA LEU A 130 -5.77 5.17 6.82
C LEU A 130 -6.79 4.82 7.91
N ALA A 131 -6.37 4.60 9.15
CA ALA A 131 -7.25 4.33 10.28
C ALA A 131 -8.18 5.51 10.58
N ASN A 132 -7.67 6.75 10.48
CA ASN A 132 -8.47 7.96 10.72
C ASN A 132 -9.57 8.18 9.68
N THR A 133 -9.55 7.47 8.55
CA THR A 133 -10.68 7.43 7.62
C THR A 133 -11.88 6.63 8.13
N GLY A 134 -11.70 5.77 9.13
CA GLY A 134 -12.69 4.80 9.61
C GLY A 134 -12.82 3.53 8.75
N LEU A 135 -12.07 3.41 7.65
CA LEU A 135 -12.16 2.28 6.70
C LEU A 135 -11.61 0.96 7.26
N LEU A 136 -10.78 1.03 8.31
CA LEU A 136 -10.14 -0.15 8.90
C LEU A 136 -10.86 -0.70 10.14
N SER A 137 -12.01 -0.14 10.54
CA SER A 137 -12.73 -0.54 11.75
C SER A 137 -12.97 -2.05 11.82
N GLY A 138 -12.57 -2.69 12.92
CA GLY A 138 -12.69 -4.12 13.16
C GLY A 138 -11.70 -5.00 12.39
N LEU A 139 -10.81 -4.43 11.57
CA LEU A 139 -9.91 -5.20 10.73
C LEU A 139 -8.54 -5.47 11.39
N PRO A 140 -7.89 -6.59 11.04
CA PRO A 140 -6.50 -6.83 11.40
C PRO A 140 -5.57 -5.87 10.65
N VAL A 141 -4.68 -5.21 11.39
CA VAL A 141 -3.70 -4.25 10.89
C VAL A 141 -2.35 -4.45 11.56
N THR A 142 -1.30 -3.92 10.95
CA THR A 142 0.03 -3.80 11.59
C THR A 142 0.66 -2.47 11.25
N THR A 143 1.69 -2.10 11.99
CA THR A 143 2.48 -0.87 11.82
C THR A 143 3.93 -1.10 12.23
N HIS A 144 4.73 -0.04 12.24
CA HIS A 144 6.06 -0.07 12.84
C HIS A 144 5.98 -0.48 14.32
N TRP A 145 6.93 -1.30 14.77
CA TRP A 145 6.88 -1.90 16.11
C TRP A 145 6.83 -0.89 17.25
N GLU A 146 7.52 0.25 17.11
CA GLU A 146 7.50 1.33 18.11
C GLU A 146 6.12 1.99 18.25
N ASP A 147 5.33 2.02 17.18
CA ASP A 147 4.06 2.73 17.10
C ASP A 147 2.85 1.84 17.42
N MET A 148 3.05 0.53 17.61
CA MET A 148 1.95 -0.40 17.93
C MET A 148 1.19 -0.06 19.21
N PRO A 149 1.85 0.32 20.34
CA PRO A 149 1.12 0.72 21.54
C PRO A 149 0.21 1.92 21.31
N GLN A 150 0.70 2.90 20.54
CA GLN A 150 -0.04 4.10 20.22
C GLN A 150 -1.23 3.79 19.29
N LEU A 151 -1.03 2.96 18.25
CA LEU A 151 -2.11 2.56 17.35
C LEU A 151 -3.25 1.86 18.10
N LYS A 152 -2.92 0.96 19.04
CA LYS A 152 -3.91 0.30 19.91
C LYS A 152 -4.67 1.26 20.81
N GLN A 153 -3.99 2.28 21.33
CA GLN A 153 -4.58 3.27 22.22
C GLN A 153 -5.52 4.21 21.46
N GLU A 154 -5.15 4.67 20.29
CA GLU A 154 -5.92 5.65 19.52
C GLU A 154 -7.06 5.03 18.72
N PHE A 155 -6.90 3.78 18.29
CA PHE A 155 -7.89 3.06 17.47
C PHE A 155 -8.20 1.69 18.11
N SER A 156 -8.92 1.73 19.22
CA SER A 156 -9.21 0.55 20.04
C SER A 156 -10.10 -0.51 19.35
N ASP A 157 -10.71 -0.16 18.24
CA ASP A 157 -11.50 -1.05 17.39
C ASP A 157 -10.67 -1.85 16.38
N LEU A 158 -9.38 -1.53 16.23
CA LEU A 158 -8.49 -2.25 15.32
C LEU A 158 -7.89 -3.50 15.98
N ALA A 159 -7.79 -4.59 15.22
CA ALA A 159 -7.05 -5.78 15.65
C ALA A 159 -5.56 -5.64 15.29
N VAL A 160 -4.78 -4.98 16.14
CA VAL A 160 -3.35 -4.74 15.85
C VAL A 160 -2.53 -6.02 16.04
N LEU A 161 -1.96 -6.52 14.94
CA LEU A 161 -1.12 -7.72 14.90
C LEU A 161 0.35 -7.37 15.13
N GLU A 162 0.97 -8.10 16.05
CA GLU A 162 2.41 -7.99 16.34
C GLU A 162 3.22 -9.08 15.64
N ASN A 163 4.50 -8.83 15.43
CA ASN A 163 5.46 -9.79 14.86
C ASN A 163 5.09 -10.29 13.45
N VAL A 164 4.32 -9.51 12.71
CA VAL A 164 4.03 -9.75 11.30
C VAL A 164 4.66 -8.66 10.44
N ARG A 165 5.18 -9.03 9.28
CA ARG A 165 5.77 -8.02 8.38
C ARG A 165 4.70 -7.22 7.65
N TRP A 166 3.60 -7.86 7.31
CA TRP A 166 2.41 -7.24 6.69
C TRP A 166 1.18 -8.12 6.95
N THR A 167 0.01 -7.55 6.81
CA THR A 167 -1.26 -8.27 6.87
C THR A 167 -2.23 -7.77 5.84
N LYS A 168 -3.15 -8.64 5.38
CA LYS A 168 -4.17 -8.33 4.38
C LYS A 168 -5.56 -8.63 4.91
N SER A 169 -6.47 -7.67 4.78
CA SER A 169 -7.89 -7.85 5.05
C SER A 169 -8.73 -7.25 3.91
N GLY A 170 -9.38 -8.10 3.14
CA GLY A 170 -10.09 -7.65 1.94
C GLY A 170 -9.15 -6.95 0.97
N LYS A 171 -9.41 -5.69 0.66
CA LYS A 171 -8.56 -4.84 -0.19
C LYS A 171 -7.53 -4.02 0.59
N TYR A 172 -7.56 -4.05 1.91
CA TYR A 172 -6.61 -3.31 2.76
C TYR A 172 -5.40 -4.16 3.08
N ILE A 173 -4.22 -3.55 2.96
CA ILE A 173 -2.95 -4.21 3.29
C ILE A 173 -2.13 -3.22 4.10
N THR A 174 -1.69 -3.63 5.28
CA THR A 174 -0.84 -2.80 6.13
C THR A 174 0.47 -3.52 6.41
N SER A 175 1.59 -2.81 6.43
CA SER A 175 2.89 -3.38 6.73
C SER A 175 3.57 -2.72 7.92
N GLY A 176 4.49 -3.44 8.50
CA GLY A 176 5.48 -2.90 9.41
C GLY A 176 6.32 -1.82 8.77
N GLY A 177 7.28 -1.27 9.52
CA GLY A 177 8.08 -0.14 9.08
C GLY A 177 9.13 -0.46 8.04
N ILE A 178 9.44 0.56 7.29
CA ILE A 178 10.62 0.72 6.44
C ILE A 178 10.76 -0.43 5.43
N SER A 179 11.61 -1.43 5.71
CA SER A 179 11.85 -2.55 4.77
C SER A 179 10.66 -3.48 4.55
N ALA A 180 9.71 -3.52 5.50
CA ALA A 180 8.52 -4.37 5.36
C ALA A 180 7.61 -3.93 4.20
N GLY A 181 7.64 -2.64 3.82
CA GLY A 181 6.96 -2.12 2.65
C GLY A 181 7.43 -2.75 1.33
N ILE A 182 8.68 -3.18 1.26
CA ILE A 182 9.24 -3.90 0.10
C ILE A 182 8.58 -5.28 -0.03
N ASP A 183 8.53 -6.06 1.07
CA ASP A 183 7.90 -7.39 1.08
C ASP A 183 6.41 -7.31 0.74
N MET A 184 5.71 -6.34 1.32
CA MET A 184 4.30 -6.07 1.02
C MET A 184 4.09 -5.71 -0.46
N SER A 185 4.96 -4.90 -1.04
CA SER A 185 4.85 -4.50 -2.46
C SER A 185 5.11 -5.69 -3.40
N LEU A 186 6.06 -6.56 -3.08
CA LEU A 186 6.27 -7.82 -3.79
C LEU A 186 5.04 -8.74 -3.70
N TYR A 187 4.41 -8.79 -2.52
CA TYR A 187 3.15 -9.51 -2.35
C TYR A 187 2.04 -8.90 -3.22
N LEU A 188 1.92 -7.58 -3.27
CA LEU A 188 0.97 -6.90 -4.16
C LEU A 188 1.19 -7.27 -5.63
N ILE A 189 2.45 -7.32 -6.11
CA ILE A 189 2.75 -7.81 -7.47
C ILE A 189 2.24 -9.23 -7.67
N SER A 190 2.39 -10.10 -6.67
CA SER A 190 1.90 -11.49 -6.79
C SER A 190 0.38 -11.59 -6.92
N LEU A 191 -0.36 -10.64 -6.35
CA LEU A 191 -1.82 -10.53 -6.46
C LEU A 191 -2.26 -9.90 -7.79
N LEU A 192 -1.53 -8.86 -8.22
CA LEU A 192 -1.90 -8.03 -9.37
C LEU A 192 -1.45 -8.65 -10.70
N HIS A 193 -0.40 -9.44 -10.68
CA HIS A 193 0.16 -10.04 -11.88
C HIS A 193 0.47 -11.53 -11.66
N SER A 194 1.57 -11.86 -11.00
CA SER A 194 1.93 -13.26 -10.70
C SER A 194 3.05 -13.34 -9.65
N THR A 195 3.09 -14.47 -8.94
CA THR A 195 4.19 -14.78 -8.03
C THR A 195 5.53 -14.85 -8.76
N SER A 196 5.54 -15.36 -9.98
CA SER A 196 6.76 -15.46 -10.79
C SER A 196 7.35 -14.08 -11.11
N LEU A 197 6.50 -13.07 -11.41
CA LEU A 197 6.99 -11.72 -11.61
C LEU A 197 7.52 -11.13 -10.30
N ALA A 198 6.83 -11.33 -9.17
CA ALA A 198 7.29 -10.87 -7.88
C ALA A 198 8.66 -11.46 -7.50
N GLU A 199 8.88 -12.75 -7.76
CA GLU A 199 10.17 -13.43 -7.55
C GLU A 199 11.27 -12.88 -8.47
N LEU A 200 10.94 -12.63 -9.74
CA LEU A 200 11.87 -12.03 -10.68
C LEU A 200 12.27 -10.60 -10.27
N VAL A 201 11.31 -9.80 -9.78
CA VAL A 201 11.56 -8.46 -9.24
C VAL A 201 12.47 -8.53 -8.01
N ALA A 202 12.17 -9.41 -7.05
CA ALA A 202 13.01 -9.60 -5.87
C ALA A 202 14.45 -10.00 -6.26
N HIS A 203 14.59 -10.92 -7.23
CA HIS A 203 15.89 -11.34 -7.74
C HIS A 203 16.64 -10.18 -8.42
N GLN A 204 15.96 -9.38 -9.26
CA GLN A 204 16.55 -8.22 -9.93
C GLN A 204 17.01 -7.14 -8.94
N MET A 205 16.30 -7.01 -7.82
CA MET A 205 16.64 -6.08 -6.73
C MET A 205 17.68 -6.64 -5.76
N GLU A 206 18.18 -7.87 -5.97
CA GLU A 206 19.04 -8.58 -5.03
C GLU A 206 18.45 -8.63 -3.60
N TYR A 207 17.11 -8.72 -3.53
CA TYR A 207 16.36 -8.67 -2.28
C TYR A 207 15.83 -10.04 -1.88
N SER A 208 16.07 -10.44 -0.63
CA SER A 208 15.54 -11.68 -0.06
C SER A 208 14.10 -11.48 0.39
N TRP A 209 13.15 -11.77 -0.48
CA TRP A 209 11.72 -11.59 -0.21
C TRP A 209 11.23 -12.49 0.93
N GLN A 210 10.70 -11.87 1.98
CA GLN A 210 10.02 -12.57 3.06
C GLN A 210 8.54 -12.71 2.73
N LYS A 211 8.15 -13.93 2.30
CA LYS A 211 6.80 -14.22 1.77
C LYS A 211 5.74 -14.48 2.84
N CYS A 212 6.15 -14.66 4.09
CA CYS A 212 5.24 -14.94 5.19
C CYS A 212 4.80 -13.67 5.90
N THR A 213 3.52 -13.64 6.27
CA THR A 213 2.93 -12.64 7.17
C THR A 213 3.29 -12.92 8.61
#